data_07bd9c7453d7c97e770af3dbc256e420
#
_entry.id   07bd9c7453d7c97e770af3dbc256e420
#
_cell.length_a   1.000
_cell.length_b   1.000
_cell.length_c   1.000
_cell.angle_alpha   90.00
_cell.angle_beta   90.00
_cell.angle_gamma   90.00
#
_symmetry.space_group_name_H-M   'P 1'
#
loop_
_entity.id
_entity.type
_entity.pdbx_description
1 polymer ?
#
loop_
_entity_poly.entity_id
_entity_poly.type
_entity_poly.pdbx_seq_one_letter_code
_entity_poly.pdbx_strand_id
1 'polypeptide(L)'
;METIKITKDSTMAEILENYPSAQRALFTRYHVGGCSSCGFQPSDSLEAVCKSHNILDVNEVIQHIVQSEDLDNKIQVSAKDAARHLKDDKRVKLLDVRDEQEYRMAHIEGSLLVTQDNLQQVMEWPKNTPILVHCHHGIRSMDAASYLVGHGFTDVRSIRGGIEAWSQDVDPSVPRY
;
A
#
# COMPACT_ATOMS: atom_id res chain seq x y z
N MET A 1 10.84 8.56 15.47
CA MET A 1 11.10 9.65 14.50
C MET A 1 9.95 10.63 14.67
N GLU A 2 10.24 11.91 14.93
CA GLU A 2 9.19 12.94 14.97
C GLU A 2 8.64 13.09 13.55
N THR A 3 7.35 12.86 13.38
CA THR A 3 6.67 13.07 12.10
C THR A 3 6.64 14.57 11.83
N ILE A 4 7.27 15.02 10.76
CA ILE A 4 7.25 16.43 10.35
C ILE A 4 5.80 16.80 10.05
N LYS A 5 5.30 17.86 10.67
CA LYS A 5 3.92 18.31 10.44
C LYS A 5 3.79 18.93 9.05
N ILE A 6 2.91 18.38 8.22
CA ILE A 6 2.60 18.95 6.90
C ILE A 6 2.01 20.36 7.08
N THR A 7 2.49 21.28 6.27
CA THR A 7 1.93 22.63 6.11
C THR A 7 1.63 22.91 4.63
N LYS A 8 0.91 23.98 4.35
CA LYS A 8 0.64 24.40 2.97
C LYS A 8 1.93 24.70 2.17
N ASP A 9 3.00 25.08 2.86
CA ASP A 9 4.29 25.45 2.27
C ASP A 9 5.25 24.26 2.16
N SER A 10 4.89 23.09 2.72
CA SER A 10 5.68 21.86 2.61
C SER A 10 5.82 21.45 1.15
N THR A 11 7.02 21.09 0.73
CA THR A 11 7.28 20.61 -0.63
C THR A 11 6.74 19.19 -0.82
N MET A 12 6.42 18.84 -2.06
CA MET A 12 5.96 17.48 -2.38
C MET A 12 7.02 16.44 -2.05
N ALA A 13 8.32 16.77 -2.21
CA ALA A 13 9.41 15.89 -1.80
C ALA A 13 9.36 15.58 -0.30
N GLU A 14 9.26 16.61 0.55
CA GLU A 14 9.15 16.45 2.01
C GLU A 14 7.91 15.64 2.42
N ILE A 15 6.78 15.92 1.75
CA ILE A 15 5.53 15.20 2.02
C ILE A 15 5.68 13.72 1.67
N LEU A 16 6.18 13.38 0.49
CA LEU A 16 6.31 11.98 0.05
C LEU A 16 7.37 11.20 0.84
N GLU A 17 8.40 11.87 1.33
CA GLU A 17 9.41 11.26 2.20
C GLU A 17 8.84 10.89 3.58
N ASN A 18 8.01 11.77 4.17
CA ASN A 18 7.48 11.58 5.52
C ASN A 18 6.11 10.91 5.56
N TYR A 19 5.36 10.96 4.47
CA TYR A 19 4.01 10.38 4.29
C TYR A 19 3.95 9.58 2.98
N PRO A 20 4.47 8.35 2.93
CA PRO A 20 4.50 7.53 1.70
C PRO A 20 3.12 7.27 1.10
N SER A 21 2.05 7.31 1.91
CA SER A 21 0.67 7.20 1.44
C SER A 21 0.16 8.42 0.67
N ALA A 22 0.86 9.56 0.77
CA ALA A 22 0.37 10.85 0.25
C ALA A 22 0.11 10.82 -1.26
N GLN A 23 0.98 10.19 -2.05
CA GLN A 23 0.77 10.09 -3.51
C GLN A 23 -0.53 9.35 -3.83
N ARG A 24 -0.78 8.21 -3.17
CA ARG A 24 -2.01 7.44 -3.34
C ARG A 24 -3.23 8.22 -2.86
N ALA A 25 -3.14 8.87 -1.70
CA ALA A 25 -4.21 9.70 -1.14
C ALA A 25 -4.61 10.84 -2.08
N LEU A 26 -3.63 11.57 -2.61
CA LEU A 26 -3.83 12.65 -3.56
C LEU A 26 -4.46 12.16 -4.87
N PHE A 27 -3.97 11.04 -5.39
CA PHE A 27 -4.52 10.46 -6.63
C PHE A 27 -5.95 9.96 -6.44
N THR A 28 -6.23 9.19 -5.40
CA THR A 28 -7.53 8.54 -5.21
C THR A 28 -8.67 9.54 -5.03
N ARG A 29 -8.43 10.65 -4.31
CA ARG A 29 -9.48 11.63 -3.99
C ARG A 29 -9.49 12.83 -4.92
N TYR A 30 -8.32 13.29 -5.36
CA TYR A 30 -8.18 14.55 -6.10
C TYR A 30 -7.64 14.36 -7.53
N HIS A 31 -7.34 13.11 -7.94
CA HIS A 31 -6.76 12.77 -9.24
C HIS A 31 -5.41 13.48 -9.52
N VAL A 32 -4.65 13.80 -8.47
CA VAL A 32 -3.35 14.46 -8.56
C VAL A 32 -2.23 13.41 -8.61
N GLY A 33 -1.33 13.51 -9.58
CA GLY A 33 -0.13 12.66 -9.67
C GLY A 33 -0.30 11.32 -10.38
N GLY A 34 -1.42 11.09 -11.08
CA GLY A 34 -1.72 9.83 -11.78
C GLY A 34 -1.16 9.72 -13.20
N CYS A 35 -0.72 10.82 -13.80
CA CYS A 35 -0.14 10.84 -15.14
C CYS A 35 0.92 11.95 -15.27
N SER A 36 1.73 11.90 -16.34
CA SER A 36 2.79 12.89 -16.59
C SER A 36 2.29 14.32 -16.81
N SER A 37 1.01 14.50 -17.13
CA SER A 37 0.38 15.82 -17.34
C SER A 37 -0.40 16.33 -16.13
N CYS A 38 -0.73 15.46 -15.16
CA CYS A 38 -1.44 15.79 -13.92
C CYS A 38 -0.50 15.71 -12.70
N GLY A 39 0.81 15.74 -12.96
CA GLY A 39 1.83 15.60 -11.96
C GLY A 39 2.17 16.93 -11.28
N PHE A 40 3.01 16.82 -10.28
CA PHE A 40 3.66 17.92 -9.59
C PHE A 40 5.18 17.71 -9.65
N GLN A 41 5.94 18.78 -9.43
CA GLN A 41 7.38 18.67 -9.25
C GLN A 41 7.69 18.42 -7.77
N PRO A 42 8.77 17.69 -7.46
CA PRO A 42 9.18 17.49 -6.06
C PRO A 42 9.38 18.79 -5.26
N SER A 43 9.75 19.88 -5.95
CA SER A 43 9.95 21.22 -5.37
C SER A 43 8.66 22.02 -5.19
N ASP A 44 7.53 21.58 -5.76
CA ASP A 44 6.27 22.32 -5.63
C ASP A 44 5.76 22.26 -4.19
N SER A 45 5.24 23.37 -3.69
CA SER A 45 4.55 23.37 -2.41
C SER A 45 3.16 22.75 -2.53
N LEU A 46 2.64 22.20 -1.45
CA LEU A 46 1.28 21.64 -1.43
C LEU A 46 0.24 22.67 -1.86
N GLU A 47 0.40 23.93 -1.45
CA GLU A 47 -0.49 25.01 -1.86
C GLU A 47 -0.46 25.24 -3.38
N ALA A 48 0.73 25.20 -4.00
CA ALA A 48 0.89 25.36 -5.44
C ALA A 48 0.20 24.20 -6.20
N VAL A 49 0.38 22.97 -5.72
CA VAL A 49 -0.27 21.77 -6.28
C VAL A 49 -1.79 21.87 -6.15
N CYS A 50 -2.31 22.24 -5.00
CA CYS A 50 -3.75 22.44 -4.79
C CYS A 50 -4.32 23.50 -5.76
N LYS A 51 -3.63 24.64 -5.91
CA LYS A 51 -4.05 25.71 -6.84
C LYS A 51 -4.08 25.25 -8.30
N SER A 52 -3.06 24.52 -8.75
CA SER A 52 -2.99 24.03 -10.13
C SER A 52 -4.08 23.01 -10.47
N HIS A 53 -4.63 22.34 -9.47
CA HIS A 53 -5.70 21.33 -9.59
C HIS A 53 -7.08 21.82 -9.13
N ASN A 54 -7.24 23.15 -8.91
CA ASN A 54 -8.49 23.76 -8.45
C ASN A 54 -9.02 23.18 -7.12
N ILE A 55 -8.13 22.76 -6.23
CA ILE A 55 -8.48 22.30 -4.89
C ILE A 55 -8.49 23.51 -3.95
N LEU A 56 -9.67 23.84 -3.40
CA LEU A 56 -9.88 25.09 -2.68
C LEU A 56 -9.41 25.03 -1.22
N ASP A 57 -9.48 23.86 -0.58
CA ASP A 57 -9.13 23.70 0.84
C ASP A 57 -7.88 22.83 1.03
N VAL A 58 -6.75 23.51 1.17
CA VAL A 58 -5.45 22.86 1.44
C VAL A 58 -5.45 22.13 2.79
N ASN A 59 -6.20 22.62 3.80
CA ASN A 59 -6.25 21.96 5.11
C ASN A 59 -6.99 20.62 5.03
N GLU A 60 -8.03 20.52 4.21
CA GLU A 60 -8.72 19.26 3.93
C GLU A 60 -7.76 18.25 3.31
N VAL A 61 -6.92 18.67 2.36
CA VAL A 61 -5.89 17.83 1.73
C VAL A 61 -4.88 17.34 2.76
N ILE A 62 -4.40 18.23 3.64
CA ILE A 62 -3.47 17.85 4.72
C ILE A 62 -4.11 16.80 5.63
N GLN A 63 -5.33 17.02 6.07
CA GLN A 63 -6.04 16.05 6.91
C GLN A 63 -6.22 14.71 6.21
N HIS A 64 -6.55 14.72 4.93
CA HIS A 64 -6.72 13.50 4.15
C HIS A 64 -5.40 12.71 4.01
N ILE A 65 -4.27 13.38 3.78
CA ILE A 65 -2.95 12.75 3.74
C ILE A 65 -2.63 12.09 5.08
N VAL A 66 -2.79 12.82 6.19
CA VAL A 66 -2.50 12.30 7.54
C VAL A 66 -3.41 11.11 7.88
N GLN A 67 -4.70 11.19 7.60
CA GLN A 67 -5.64 10.08 7.83
C GLN A 67 -5.30 8.85 6.98
N SER A 68 -4.86 9.05 5.74
CA SER A 68 -4.45 7.97 4.85
C SER A 68 -3.19 7.28 5.38
N GLU A 69 -2.22 8.04 5.88
CA GLU A 69 -1.02 7.49 6.50
C GLU A 69 -1.32 6.69 7.76
N ASP A 70 -2.19 7.20 8.63
CA ASP A 70 -2.63 6.50 9.83
C ASP A 70 -3.35 5.18 9.50
N LEU A 71 -4.17 5.18 8.44
CA LEU A 71 -4.86 3.99 7.97
C LEU A 71 -3.86 2.97 7.41
N ASP A 72 -2.94 3.42 6.56
CA ASP A 72 -1.90 2.59 5.97
C ASP A 72 -1.03 1.94 7.06
N ASN A 73 -0.64 2.70 8.08
CA ASN A 73 0.13 2.18 9.20
C ASN A 73 -0.62 1.09 10.00
N LYS A 74 -1.95 1.16 10.08
CA LYS A 74 -2.77 0.14 10.73
C LYS A 74 -2.86 -1.17 9.94
N ILE A 75 -2.88 -1.08 8.61
CA ILE A 75 -3.00 -2.25 7.71
C ILE A 75 -1.66 -2.73 7.16
N GLN A 76 -0.54 -2.12 7.51
CA GLN A 76 0.79 -2.59 7.13
C GLN A 76 1.43 -3.44 8.23
N VAL A 77 2.23 -4.42 7.79
CA VAL A 77 3.05 -5.28 8.64
C VAL A 77 4.44 -5.43 8.02
N SER A 78 5.49 -5.51 8.85
CA SER A 78 6.84 -5.80 8.32
C SER A 78 6.91 -7.22 7.74
N ALA A 79 7.85 -7.48 6.81
CA ALA A 79 8.07 -8.81 6.26
C ALA A 79 8.38 -9.84 7.38
N LYS A 80 9.19 -9.46 8.38
CA LYS A 80 9.52 -10.32 9.53
C LYS A 80 8.31 -10.65 10.40
N ASP A 81 7.43 -9.68 10.63
CA ASP A 81 6.20 -9.92 11.41
C ASP A 81 5.21 -10.75 10.61
N ALA A 82 5.10 -10.52 9.30
CA ALA A 82 4.28 -11.34 8.41
C ALA A 82 4.74 -12.81 8.43
N ALA A 83 6.05 -13.06 8.38
CA ALA A 83 6.61 -14.40 8.48
C ALA A 83 6.29 -15.07 9.82
N ARG A 84 6.32 -14.32 10.93
CA ARG A 84 5.86 -14.82 12.23
C ARG A 84 4.39 -15.19 12.22
N HIS A 85 3.53 -14.31 11.69
CA HIS A 85 2.09 -14.60 11.59
C HIS A 85 1.81 -15.89 10.79
N LEU A 86 2.48 -16.08 9.64
CA LEU A 86 2.33 -17.30 8.84
C LEU A 86 2.80 -18.57 9.56
N LYS A 87 3.81 -18.45 10.40
CA LYS A 87 4.33 -19.57 11.21
C LYS A 87 3.39 -19.92 12.36
N ASP A 88 2.89 -18.91 13.06
CA ASP A 88 2.16 -19.04 14.32
C ASP A 88 0.68 -19.38 14.12
N ASP A 89 0.06 -18.90 13.03
CA ASP A 89 -1.35 -19.15 12.70
C ASP A 89 -1.52 -19.73 11.29
N LYS A 90 -1.84 -21.01 11.20
CA LYS A 90 -2.06 -21.73 9.93
C LYS A 90 -3.33 -21.30 9.18
N ARG A 91 -4.19 -20.50 9.79
CA ARG A 91 -5.37 -19.93 9.13
C ARG A 91 -5.03 -18.74 8.26
N VAL A 92 -3.87 -18.10 8.49
CA VAL A 92 -3.43 -16.94 7.71
C VAL A 92 -3.30 -17.32 6.25
N LYS A 93 -3.95 -16.55 5.39
CA LYS A 93 -3.86 -16.66 3.94
C LYS A 93 -2.88 -15.62 3.41
N LEU A 94 -1.95 -16.03 2.59
CA LEU A 94 -0.99 -15.15 1.93
C LEU A 94 -1.41 -14.96 0.47
N LEU A 95 -1.72 -13.73 0.09
CA LEU A 95 -2.15 -13.35 -1.27
C LEU A 95 -1.03 -12.60 -2.00
N ASP A 96 -0.77 -13.01 -3.23
CA ASP A 96 0.07 -12.31 -4.17
C ASP A 96 -0.82 -11.59 -5.20
N VAL A 97 -0.71 -10.27 -5.29
CA VAL A 97 -1.51 -9.43 -6.20
C VAL A 97 -0.69 -8.88 -7.36
N ARG A 98 0.37 -9.59 -7.74
CA ARG A 98 1.16 -9.31 -8.93
C ARG A 98 0.56 -10.02 -10.14
N ASP A 99 1.22 -9.87 -11.28
CA ASP A 99 0.86 -10.65 -12.46
C ASP A 99 1.48 -12.06 -12.46
N GLU A 100 1.01 -12.87 -13.40
CA GLU A 100 1.45 -14.28 -13.51
C GLU A 100 2.94 -14.40 -13.90
N GLN A 101 3.48 -13.45 -14.64
CA GLN A 101 4.89 -13.48 -15.05
C GLN A 101 5.79 -13.19 -13.85
N GLU A 102 5.45 -12.19 -13.03
CA GLU A 102 6.13 -11.89 -11.78
C GLU A 102 6.09 -13.10 -10.83
N TYR A 103 4.91 -13.73 -10.69
CA TYR A 103 4.73 -14.91 -9.83
C TYR A 103 5.59 -16.11 -10.26
N ARG A 104 5.69 -16.35 -11.57
CA ARG A 104 6.54 -17.42 -12.11
C ARG A 104 8.03 -17.16 -11.96
N MET A 105 8.46 -15.89 -12.00
CA MET A 105 9.87 -15.54 -11.77
C MET A 105 10.30 -15.76 -10.33
N ALA A 106 9.47 -15.32 -9.40
CA ALA A 106 9.71 -15.48 -7.97
C ALA A 106 8.38 -15.35 -7.21
N HIS A 107 8.15 -16.18 -6.20
CA HIS A 107 6.99 -16.05 -5.31
C HIS A 107 7.35 -16.47 -3.89
N ILE A 108 6.58 -16.03 -2.93
CA ILE A 108 6.70 -16.49 -1.55
C ILE A 108 5.97 -17.84 -1.46
N GLU A 109 6.66 -18.86 -0.91
CA GLU A 109 6.08 -20.19 -0.77
C GLU A 109 4.74 -20.16 -0.02
N GLY A 110 3.75 -20.86 -0.57
CA GLY A 110 2.39 -20.90 -0.02
C GLY A 110 1.53 -19.68 -0.33
N SER A 111 2.02 -18.70 -1.09
CA SER A 111 1.18 -17.59 -1.57
C SER A 111 0.22 -18.04 -2.66
N LEU A 112 -1.01 -17.49 -2.61
CA LEU A 112 -2.02 -17.64 -3.65
C LEU A 112 -1.96 -16.41 -4.56
N LEU A 113 -1.64 -16.63 -5.84
CA LEU A 113 -1.77 -15.58 -6.85
C LEU A 113 -3.25 -15.24 -7.05
N VAL A 114 -3.61 -13.97 -6.83
CA VAL A 114 -4.97 -13.47 -7.08
C VAL A 114 -5.12 -13.14 -8.55
N THR A 115 -6.09 -13.78 -9.18
CA THR A 115 -6.45 -13.59 -10.59
C THR A 115 -7.93 -13.22 -10.70
N GLN A 116 -8.39 -12.80 -11.88
CA GLN A 116 -9.81 -12.57 -12.10
C GLN A 116 -10.65 -13.82 -11.87
N ASP A 117 -10.11 -15.01 -12.18
CA ASP A 117 -10.83 -16.28 -12.07
C ASP A 117 -11.04 -16.73 -10.62
N ASN A 118 -10.10 -16.40 -9.70
CA ASN A 118 -10.19 -16.83 -8.30
C ASN A 118 -10.57 -15.72 -7.31
N LEU A 119 -10.67 -14.47 -7.77
CA LEU A 119 -11.02 -13.34 -6.90
C LEU A 119 -12.37 -13.56 -6.21
N GLN A 120 -13.37 -14.10 -6.92
CA GLN A 120 -14.67 -14.38 -6.34
C GLN A 120 -14.58 -15.38 -5.19
N GLN A 121 -13.77 -16.43 -5.31
CA GLN A 121 -13.55 -17.41 -4.24
C GLN A 121 -12.89 -16.75 -3.01
N VAL A 122 -11.92 -15.85 -3.22
CA VAL A 122 -11.32 -15.08 -2.13
C VAL A 122 -12.36 -14.22 -1.43
N MET A 123 -13.27 -13.59 -2.19
CA MET A 123 -14.33 -12.74 -1.64
C MET A 123 -15.41 -13.51 -0.86
N GLU A 124 -15.53 -14.81 -1.09
CA GLU A 124 -16.44 -15.73 -0.38
C GLU A 124 -15.86 -16.24 0.96
N TRP A 125 -14.59 -16.02 1.25
CA TRP A 125 -13.99 -16.42 2.53
C TRP A 125 -14.70 -15.75 3.72
N PRO A 126 -14.69 -16.41 4.90
CA PRO A 126 -15.18 -15.78 6.13
C PRO A 126 -14.50 -14.43 6.34
N LYS A 127 -15.27 -13.40 6.69
CA LYS A 127 -14.75 -12.02 6.79
C LYS A 127 -13.73 -11.79 7.91
N ASN A 128 -13.62 -12.73 8.84
CA ASN A 128 -12.61 -12.78 9.88
C ASN A 128 -11.38 -13.66 9.51
N THR A 129 -11.27 -14.09 8.26
CA THR A 129 -10.07 -14.79 7.79
C THR A 129 -8.87 -13.84 7.87
N PRO A 130 -7.78 -14.22 8.57
CA PRO A 130 -6.58 -13.41 8.60
C PRO A 130 -5.87 -13.49 7.24
N ILE A 131 -5.64 -12.33 6.61
CA ILE A 131 -5.10 -12.22 5.26
C ILE A 131 -3.85 -11.33 5.28
N LEU A 132 -2.77 -11.84 4.73
CA LEU A 132 -1.58 -11.06 4.36
C LEU A 132 -1.58 -10.88 2.85
N VAL A 133 -1.32 -9.67 2.39
CA VAL A 133 -1.27 -9.33 0.97
C VAL A 133 0.12 -8.79 0.62
N HIS A 134 0.72 -9.26 -0.44
CA HIS A 134 1.96 -8.68 -0.94
C HIS A 134 1.89 -8.42 -2.45
N CYS A 135 2.75 -7.51 -2.89
CA CYS A 135 3.10 -7.32 -4.29
C CYS A 135 4.63 -7.21 -4.40
N HIS A 136 5.18 -6.52 -5.41
CA HIS A 136 6.63 -6.34 -5.51
C HIS A 136 7.17 -5.44 -4.38
N HIS A 137 6.71 -4.18 -4.28
CA HIS A 137 7.22 -3.17 -3.34
C HIS A 137 6.21 -2.70 -2.28
N GLY A 138 5.01 -3.29 -2.19
CA GLY A 138 4.01 -2.94 -1.18
C GLY A 138 2.94 -1.93 -1.63
N ILE A 139 3.02 -1.34 -2.83
CA ILE A 139 2.06 -0.34 -3.30
C ILE A 139 0.74 -1.01 -3.74
N ARG A 140 0.78 -1.92 -4.72
CA ARG A 140 -0.41 -2.65 -5.22
C ARG A 140 -1.11 -3.43 -4.10
N SER A 141 -0.34 -3.99 -3.16
CA SER A 141 -0.89 -4.74 -2.03
C SER A 141 -1.62 -3.86 -1.01
N MET A 142 -1.27 -2.58 -0.90
CA MET A 142 -2.04 -1.62 -0.09
C MET A 142 -3.42 -1.36 -0.67
N ASP A 143 -3.50 -1.18 -2.00
CA ASP A 143 -4.80 -0.99 -2.67
C ASP A 143 -5.67 -2.24 -2.52
N ALA A 144 -5.09 -3.42 -2.70
CA ALA A 144 -5.78 -4.68 -2.52
C ALA A 144 -6.23 -4.90 -1.07
N ALA A 145 -5.39 -4.59 -0.09
CA ALA A 145 -5.75 -4.68 1.33
C ALA A 145 -6.90 -3.71 1.67
N SER A 146 -6.83 -2.46 1.20
CA SER A 146 -7.90 -1.48 1.38
C SER A 146 -9.21 -1.92 0.71
N TYR A 147 -9.13 -2.54 -0.46
CA TYR A 147 -10.30 -3.11 -1.14
C TYR A 147 -10.94 -4.22 -0.30
N LEU A 148 -10.17 -5.17 0.21
CA LEU A 148 -10.67 -6.26 1.05
C LEU A 148 -11.31 -5.73 2.34
N VAL A 149 -10.68 -4.76 3.01
CA VAL A 149 -11.25 -4.09 4.21
C VAL A 149 -12.57 -3.41 3.87
N GLY A 150 -12.64 -2.69 2.74
CA GLY A 150 -13.87 -2.05 2.26
C GLY A 150 -15.00 -3.04 1.96
N HIS A 151 -14.67 -4.32 1.70
CA HIS A 151 -15.63 -5.42 1.50
C HIS A 151 -15.89 -6.25 2.76
N GLY A 152 -15.52 -5.74 3.94
CA GLY A 152 -15.88 -6.27 5.24
C GLY A 152 -14.89 -7.29 5.84
N PHE A 153 -13.73 -7.53 5.23
CA PHE A 153 -12.69 -8.31 5.88
C PHE A 153 -12.08 -7.53 7.05
N THR A 154 -11.93 -8.17 8.20
CA THR A 154 -11.58 -7.49 9.46
C THR A 154 -10.12 -7.64 9.86
N ASP A 155 -9.39 -8.61 9.30
CA ASP A 155 -7.98 -8.87 9.60
C ASP A 155 -7.18 -8.99 8.30
N VAL A 156 -6.92 -7.85 7.67
CA VAL A 156 -6.15 -7.76 6.43
C VAL A 156 -4.94 -6.88 6.65
N ARG A 157 -3.76 -7.35 6.22
CA ARG A 157 -2.52 -6.58 6.32
C ARG A 157 -1.71 -6.70 5.03
N SER A 158 -1.16 -5.57 4.60
CA SER A 158 -0.21 -5.51 3.49
C SER A 158 1.22 -5.66 4.00
N ILE A 159 2.02 -6.49 3.36
CA ILE A 159 3.46 -6.63 3.67
C ILE A 159 4.19 -5.41 3.13
N ARG A 160 4.73 -4.60 4.05
CA ARG A 160 5.54 -3.41 3.72
C ARG A 160 6.77 -3.82 2.92
N GLY A 161 6.99 -3.15 1.78
CA GLY A 161 8.08 -3.48 0.87
C GLY A 161 7.87 -4.75 0.04
N GLY A 162 6.74 -5.45 0.21
CA GLY A 162 6.35 -6.60 -0.62
C GLY A 162 7.34 -7.76 -0.62
N ILE A 163 7.42 -8.47 -1.77
CA ILE A 163 8.34 -9.60 -1.94
C ILE A 163 9.81 -9.16 -1.92
N GLU A 164 10.11 -7.92 -2.31
CA GLU A 164 11.46 -7.36 -2.25
C GLU A 164 11.97 -7.33 -0.80
N ALA A 165 11.17 -6.80 0.13
CA ALA A 165 11.50 -6.81 1.56
C ALA A 165 11.49 -8.23 2.15
N TRP A 166 10.62 -9.09 1.66
CA TRP A 166 10.61 -10.50 2.06
C TRP A 166 11.93 -11.20 1.72
N SER A 167 12.41 -11.04 0.48
CA SER A 167 13.69 -11.59 0.03
C SER A 167 14.87 -11.06 0.85
N GLN A 168 14.86 -9.79 1.23
CA GLN A 168 15.94 -9.18 2.01
C GLN A 168 15.93 -9.62 3.48
N ASP A 169 14.75 -9.68 4.08
CA ASP A 169 14.61 -9.73 5.54
C ASP A 169 14.23 -11.11 6.09
N VAL A 170 13.64 -11.97 5.25
CA VAL A 170 13.05 -13.24 5.67
C VAL A 170 13.67 -14.43 4.94
N ASP A 171 13.63 -14.43 3.62
CA ASP A 171 14.07 -15.57 2.81
C ASP A 171 14.91 -15.12 1.60
N PRO A 172 16.24 -15.06 1.75
CA PRO A 172 17.15 -14.69 0.67
C PRO A 172 17.16 -15.67 -0.53
N SER A 173 16.53 -16.82 -0.42
CA SER A 173 16.41 -17.77 -1.54
C SER A 173 15.34 -17.34 -2.56
N VAL A 174 14.42 -16.45 -2.18
CA VAL A 174 13.45 -15.83 -3.10
C VAL A 174 14.19 -14.86 -4.01
N PRO A 175 14.22 -15.09 -5.33
CA PRO A 175 14.97 -14.24 -6.26
C PRO A 175 14.46 -12.78 -6.25
N ARG A 176 15.38 -11.84 -6.35
CA ARG A 176 15.10 -10.41 -6.56
C ARG A 176 15.21 -10.09 -8.04
N TYR A 177 14.34 -9.24 -8.57
CA TYR A 177 14.26 -8.89 -9.99
C TYR A 177 13.83 -7.44 -10.19
#